data_eb6ad70f92e283d1eaaf19269015444c
#
_entry.id   eb6ad70f92e283d1eaaf19269015444c
#
_cell.length_a   1.000
_cell.length_b   1.000
_cell.length_c   1.000
_cell.angle_alpha   90.00
_cell.angle_beta   90.00
_cell.angle_gamma   90.00
#
_symmetry.space_group_name_H-M   'P 1'
#
loop_
_entity.id
_entity.type
_entity.pdbx_description
1 polymer ?
#
loop_
_entity_poly.entity_id
_entity_poly.type
_entity_poly.pdbx_seq_one_letter_code
_entity_poly.pdbx_strand_id
1 'polypeptide(L)'
;LEELEGFRKALQKLCLAIDISDFSPIDLCGTGGDGKDTFNISTLASFVTAGAGVKVAKHGNYGVSSGCGSSNVLEHLGIHFSNDTDFLKRCIDQAGICNLHAVEV
;
A
#
# COMPACT_ATOMS: atom_id res chain seq x y z
N LEU A 1 1.61 27.36 8.55
CA LEU A 1 1.05 26.74 7.32
C LEU A 1 2.07 26.68 6.19
N GLU A 2 2.86 27.72 5.96
CA GLU A 2 3.90 27.74 4.90
C GLU A 2 4.98 26.68 5.11
N GLU A 3 5.44 26.51 6.35
CA GLU A 3 6.42 25.47 6.69
C GLU A 3 5.86 24.06 6.44
N LEU A 4 4.62 23.79 6.83
CA LEU A 4 3.95 22.52 6.58
C LEU A 4 3.82 22.24 5.09
N GLU A 5 3.46 23.26 4.31
CA GLU A 5 3.39 23.16 2.85
C GLU A 5 4.78 22.91 2.23
N GLY A 6 5.82 23.54 2.78
CA GLY A 6 7.20 23.30 2.39
C GLY A 6 7.63 21.86 2.62
N PHE A 7 7.33 21.30 3.81
CA PHE A 7 7.59 19.90 4.12
C PHE A 7 6.84 18.96 3.19
N ARG A 8 5.57 19.21 2.96
CA ARG A 8 4.74 18.40 2.04
C ARG A 8 5.36 18.36 0.64
N LYS A 9 5.73 19.50 0.10
CA LYS A 9 6.36 19.59 -1.24
C LYS A 9 7.72 18.89 -1.29
N ALA A 10 8.52 18.99 -0.23
CA ALA A 10 9.80 18.31 -0.16
C ALA A 10 9.63 16.79 -0.14
N LEU A 11 8.71 16.27 0.67
CA LEU A 11 8.39 14.85 0.70
C LEU A 11 7.92 14.34 -0.66
N GLN A 12 7.02 15.07 -1.33
CA GLN A 12 6.54 14.70 -2.67
C GLN A 12 7.66 14.64 -3.71
N LYS A 13 8.69 15.51 -3.59
CA LYS A 13 9.86 15.46 -4.49
C LYS A 13 10.80 14.29 -4.22
N LEU A 14 10.84 13.82 -2.98
CA LEU A 14 11.72 12.73 -2.56
C LEU A 14 11.07 11.35 -2.76
N CYS A 15 9.74 11.29 -2.87
CA CYS A 15 9.04 10.05 -3.14
C CYS A 15 9.35 9.53 -4.54
N LEU A 16 9.44 8.20 -4.66
CA LEU A 16 9.48 7.57 -5.96
C LEU A 16 8.14 7.76 -6.68
N ALA A 17 8.19 8.32 -7.87
CA ALA A 17 6.99 8.51 -8.68
C ALA A 17 6.57 7.18 -9.32
N ILE A 18 5.50 6.59 -8.81
CA ILE A 18 4.88 5.40 -9.38
C ILE A 18 3.57 5.82 -10.01
N ASP A 19 3.50 5.79 -11.34
CA ASP A 19 2.28 6.15 -12.06
C ASP A 19 1.50 4.90 -12.47
N ILE A 20 0.39 4.68 -11.77
CA ILE A 20 -0.58 3.61 -12.00
C ILE A 20 -1.99 4.17 -12.25
N SER A 21 -2.07 5.45 -12.61
CA SER A 21 -3.34 6.17 -12.79
C SER A 21 -4.23 5.57 -13.89
N ASP A 22 -3.65 4.92 -14.90
CA ASP A 22 -4.39 4.25 -15.98
C ASP A 22 -5.39 3.21 -15.46
N PHE A 23 -5.12 2.60 -14.31
CA PHE A 23 -5.98 1.60 -13.68
C PHE A 23 -7.05 2.20 -12.76
N SER A 24 -6.98 3.50 -12.47
CA SER A 24 -7.85 4.19 -11.50
C SER A 24 -8.01 3.40 -10.18
N PRO A 25 -6.91 2.96 -9.56
CA PRO A 25 -6.99 2.12 -8.37
C PRO A 25 -7.44 2.91 -7.15
N ILE A 26 -8.02 2.20 -6.19
CA ILE A 26 -8.27 2.74 -4.85
C ILE A 26 -7.21 2.25 -3.86
N ASP A 27 -6.99 3.01 -2.80
CA ASP A 27 -6.13 2.61 -1.69
C ASP A 27 -6.99 2.29 -0.46
N LEU A 28 -6.69 1.18 0.18
CA LEU A 28 -7.33 0.73 1.42
C LEU A 28 -6.31 0.70 2.56
N CYS A 29 -5.51 1.76 2.66
CA CYS A 29 -4.49 1.89 3.69
C CYS A 29 -5.13 2.07 5.07
N GLY A 30 -4.71 1.25 6.02
CA GLY A 30 -4.97 1.47 7.43
C GLY A 30 -3.83 2.29 8.06
N THR A 31 -4.16 3.21 8.96
CA THR A 31 -3.16 4.06 9.62
C THR A 31 -2.36 3.32 10.69
N GLY A 32 -2.95 2.29 11.33
CA GLY A 32 -2.33 1.60 12.45
C GLY A 32 -2.11 2.50 13.66
N GLY A 33 -1.25 2.06 14.58
CA GLY A 33 -0.81 2.91 15.69
C GLY A 33 -1.85 3.17 16.78
N ASP A 34 -2.96 2.46 16.78
CA ASP A 34 -4.07 2.62 17.72
C ASP A 34 -3.90 1.81 19.03
N GLY A 35 -2.81 1.05 19.15
CA GLY A 35 -2.53 0.19 20.30
C GLY A 35 -3.43 -1.04 20.42
N LYS A 36 -4.17 -1.39 19.37
CA LYS A 36 -5.09 -2.53 19.36
C LYS A 36 -4.53 -3.67 18.50
N ASP A 37 -4.64 -4.89 19.00
CA ASP A 37 -4.30 -6.10 18.27
C ASP A 37 -5.56 -6.70 17.62
N THR A 38 -6.00 -6.07 16.54
CA THR A 38 -7.06 -6.60 15.68
C THR A 38 -6.45 -7.37 14.50
N PHE A 39 -7.24 -8.20 13.83
CA PHE A 39 -6.79 -8.81 12.58
C PHE A 39 -6.58 -7.72 11.49
N ASN A 40 -5.82 -8.05 10.45
CA ASN A 40 -5.46 -7.11 9.37
C ASN A 40 -6.63 -6.82 8.43
N ILE A 41 -7.59 -6.03 8.92
CA ILE A 41 -8.86 -5.72 8.25
C ILE A 41 -8.63 -5.12 6.87
N SER A 42 -7.77 -4.12 6.76
CA SER A 42 -7.52 -3.43 5.49
C SER A 42 -6.85 -4.35 4.45
N THR A 43 -6.01 -5.28 4.89
CA THR A 43 -5.40 -6.28 4.01
C THR A 43 -6.45 -7.24 3.46
N LEU A 44 -7.29 -7.80 4.32
CA LEU A 44 -8.38 -8.67 3.88
C LEU A 44 -9.36 -7.93 2.97
N ALA A 45 -9.78 -6.73 3.34
CA ALA A 45 -10.68 -5.89 2.54
C ALA A 45 -10.11 -5.60 1.15
N SER A 46 -8.79 -5.43 1.03
CA SER A 46 -8.13 -5.21 -0.25
C SER A 46 -8.29 -6.39 -1.21
N PHE A 47 -8.12 -7.61 -0.72
CA PHE A 47 -8.34 -8.82 -1.53
C PHE A 47 -9.81 -9.00 -1.93
N VAL A 48 -10.74 -8.77 -1.01
CA VAL A 48 -12.18 -8.85 -1.29
C VAL A 48 -12.58 -7.81 -2.35
N THR A 49 -12.08 -6.59 -2.22
CA THR A 49 -12.35 -5.48 -3.16
C THR A 49 -11.79 -5.79 -4.55
N ALA A 50 -10.56 -6.28 -4.63
CA ALA A 50 -9.96 -6.71 -5.90
C ALA A 50 -10.75 -7.88 -6.53
N GLY A 51 -11.18 -8.84 -5.72
CA GLY A 51 -12.03 -9.94 -6.15
C GLY A 51 -13.39 -9.50 -6.67
N ALA A 52 -13.91 -8.37 -6.19
CA ALA A 52 -15.14 -7.74 -6.70
C ALA A 52 -14.93 -6.95 -8.01
N GLY A 53 -13.71 -6.88 -8.52
CA GLY A 53 -13.39 -6.23 -9.79
C GLY A 53 -12.92 -4.78 -9.69
N VAL A 54 -12.73 -4.24 -8.49
CA VAL A 54 -12.16 -2.91 -8.28
C VAL A 54 -10.65 -3.02 -8.15
N LYS A 55 -9.91 -2.24 -8.93
CA LYS A 55 -8.44 -2.24 -8.87
C LYS A 55 -7.97 -1.61 -7.56
N VAL A 56 -6.99 -2.23 -6.91
CA VAL A 56 -6.47 -1.81 -5.61
C VAL A 56 -4.95 -1.59 -5.68
N ALA A 57 -4.51 -0.41 -5.25
CA ALA A 57 -3.11 -0.12 -4.98
C ALA A 57 -2.97 0.12 -3.48
N LYS A 58 -2.64 -0.94 -2.73
CA LYS A 58 -2.63 -0.88 -1.29
C LYS A 58 -1.31 -0.37 -0.74
N HIS A 59 -1.32 0.77 -0.07
CA HIS A 59 -0.22 1.17 0.81
C HIS A 59 -0.19 0.32 2.08
N GLY A 60 1.00 -0.04 2.51
CA GLY A 60 1.18 -0.79 3.74
C GLY A 60 2.60 -0.71 4.29
N ASN A 61 2.74 -1.13 5.54
CA ASN A 61 4.02 -1.22 6.23
C ASN A 61 3.97 -2.37 7.25
N TYR A 62 5.11 -2.60 7.90
CA TYR A 62 5.20 -3.48 9.04
C TYR A 62 4.41 -2.93 10.24
N GLY A 63 4.10 -3.79 11.20
CA GLY A 63 3.42 -3.39 12.43
C GLY A 63 4.23 -2.39 13.24
N VAL A 64 3.58 -1.32 13.70
CA VAL A 64 4.19 -0.28 14.55
C VAL A 64 3.81 -0.50 16.00
N SER A 65 2.51 -0.61 16.30
CA SER A 65 1.97 -0.85 17.65
C SER A 65 1.48 -2.27 17.86
N SER A 66 1.19 -3.00 16.79
CA SER A 66 0.80 -4.41 16.80
C SER A 66 1.99 -5.32 16.44
N GLY A 67 1.90 -6.59 16.81
CA GLY A 67 2.92 -7.60 16.47
C GLY A 67 2.96 -7.96 14.98
N CYS A 68 1.94 -7.57 14.19
CA CYS A 68 1.83 -7.96 12.79
C CYS A 68 1.07 -6.89 11.98
N GLY A 69 1.78 -6.18 11.12
CA GLY A 69 1.20 -5.24 10.16
C GLY A 69 0.84 -5.89 8.82
N SER A 70 0.33 -5.10 7.89
CA SER A 70 -0.06 -5.60 6.57
C SER A 70 1.11 -6.23 5.79
N SER A 71 2.28 -5.60 5.84
CA SER A 71 3.46 -6.14 5.16
C SER A 71 3.92 -7.47 5.75
N ASN A 72 3.82 -7.66 7.07
CA ASN A 72 4.13 -8.94 7.70
C ASN A 72 3.24 -10.07 7.18
N VAL A 73 1.94 -9.82 7.05
CA VAL A 73 0.98 -10.81 6.50
C VAL A 73 1.32 -11.14 5.06
N LEU A 74 1.58 -10.14 4.24
CA LEU A 74 1.86 -10.32 2.82
C LEU A 74 3.16 -11.10 2.58
N GLU A 75 4.21 -10.81 3.34
CA GLU A 75 5.46 -11.58 3.30
C GLU A 75 5.26 -13.04 3.71
N HIS A 76 4.48 -13.27 4.76
CA HIS A 76 4.14 -14.63 5.19
C HIS A 76 3.39 -15.42 4.10
N LEU A 77 2.59 -14.74 3.30
CA LEU A 77 1.92 -15.33 2.14
C LEU A 77 2.82 -15.48 0.90
N GLY A 78 4.10 -15.10 1.01
CA GLY A 78 5.06 -15.21 -0.08
C GLY A 78 5.00 -14.08 -1.11
N ILE A 79 4.36 -12.97 -0.79
CA ILE A 79 4.29 -11.79 -1.66
C ILE A 79 5.58 -10.99 -1.51
N HIS A 80 6.25 -10.71 -2.63
CA HIS A 80 7.43 -9.89 -2.70
C HIS A 80 7.06 -8.43 -2.99
N PHE A 81 7.71 -7.50 -2.29
CA PHE A 81 7.57 -6.08 -2.54
C PHE A 81 8.54 -5.62 -3.63
N SER A 82 8.12 -4.64 -4.40
CA SER A 82 8.94 -4.02 -5.44
C SER A 82 8.46 -2.59 -5.68
N ASN A 83 9.39 -1.72 -6.04
CA ASN A 83 9.13 -0.37 -6.51
C ASN A 83 9.18 -0.23 -8.04
N ASP A 84 9.34 -1.34 -8.75
CA ASP A 84 9.32 -1.38 -10.20
C ASP A 84 7.89 -1.14 -10.71
N THR A 85 7.68 -0.03 -11.40
CA THR A 85 6.38 0.38 -11.93
C THR A 85 5.80 -0.67 -12.89
N ASP A 86 6.60 -1.29 -13.73
CA ASP A 86 6.13 -2.32 -14.67
C ASP A 86 5.65 -3.58 -13.95
N PHE A 87 6.36 -3.98 -12.90
CA PHE A 87 5.93 -5.08 -12.03
C PHE A 87 4.60 -4.76 -11.34
N LEU A 88 4.46 -3.57 -10.77
CA LEU A 88 3.23 -3.14 -10.09
C LEU A 88 2.05 -3.08 -11.05
N LYS A 89 2.26 -2.58 -12.28
CA LYS A 89 1.23 -2.57 -13.33
C LYS A 89 0.79 -3.97 -13.72
N ARG A 90 1.72 -4.91 -13.84
CA ARG A 90 1.37 -6.32 -14.12
C ARG A 90 0.54 -6.93 -12.97
N CYS A 91 0.88 -6.64 -11.72
CA CYS A 91 0.10 -7.10 -10.57
C CYS A 91 -1.34 -6.59 -10.63
N ILE A 92 -1.54 -5.30 -10.88
CA ILE A 92 -2.88 -4.70 -11.00
C ILE A 92 -3.64 -5.29 -12.18
N ASP A 93 -2.98 -5.44 -13.33
CA ASP A 93 -3.62 -5.96 -14.54
C ASP A 93 -4.08 -7.40 -14.36
N GLN A 94 -3.23 -8.27 -13.84
CA GLN A 94 -3.47 -9.70 -13.74
C GLN A 94 -4.26 -10.09 -12.48
N ALA A 95 -3.94 -9.51 -11.33
CA ALA A 95 -4.54 -9.87 -10.04
C ALA A 95 -5.54 -8.83 -9.51
N GLY A 96 -5.59 -7.65 -10.10
CA GLY A 96 -6.44 -6.56 -9.62
C GLY A 96 -5.90 -5.81 -8.42
N ILE A 97 -4.72 -6.19 -7.91
CA ILE A 97 -4.12 -5.61 -6.70
C ILE A 97 -2.61 -5.52 -6.84
N CYS A 98 -2.03 -4.41 -6.38
CA CYS A 98 -0.61 -4.30 -6.10
C CYS A 98 -0.37 -3.74 -4.70
N ASN A 99 0.83 -3.96 -4.18
CA ASN A 99 1.23 -3.47 -2.87
C ASN A 99 2.34 -2.43 -3.01
N LEU A 100 2.11 -1.27 -2.42
CA LEU A 100 3.07 -0.18 -2.30
C LEU A 100 3.63 -0.22 -0.88
N HIS A 101 4.78 -0.86 -0.73
CA HIS A 101 5.42 -0.95 0.59
C HIS A 101 6.10 0.37 0.91
N ALA A 102 5.77 0.97 2.06
CA ALA A 102 6.18 2.32 2.41
C ALA A 102 7.71 2.52 2.49
N VAL A 103 8.47 1.46 2.71
CA VAL A 103 9.94 1.51 2.76
C VAL A 103 10.57 1.44 1.36
N GLU A 104 9.83 0.94 0.36
CA GLU A 104 10.32 0.76 -1.00
C GLU A 104 9.94 1.91 -1.96
N VAL A 105 9.02 2.74 -1.53
CA VAL A 105 8.48 3.82 -2.37
C VAL A 105 8.67 5.24 -1.81
#